data_a84ce60dfa109ed37dec02174e999dcd
#
_entry.id   a84ce60dfa109ed37dec02174e999dcd
#
_cell.length_a   1.000
_cell.length_b   1.000
_cell.length_c   1.000
_cell.angle_alpha   90.00
_cell.angle_beta   90.00
_cell.angle_gamma   90.00
#
_symmetry.space_group_name_H-M   'P 1'
#
loop_
_entity.id
_entity.type
_entity.pdbx_description
1 polymer ?
#
loop_
_entity_poly.entity_id
_entity_poly.type
_entity_poly.pdbx_seq_one_letter_code
_entity_poly.pdbx_strand_id
1 'polypeptide(L)'
;ASGASLPLNLRFAINNSVTTVTVESSATAELINTTGFYQVYFSFINQNDSSDLSFFLSETATGTNKSVYSVRSGAASGQSDSYNQDFIVYIPAGFVVKYSFSEGSGATARADMSYYQIADVNGNLTNPFGYSPQ
;
A
#
# COMPACT_ATOMS: atom_id res chain seq x y z
N ALA A 1 -28.85 21.87 -2.72
CA ALA A 1 -28.48 22.37 -4.04
C ALA A 1 -28.32 21.24 -5.03
N SER A 2 -29.12 21.29 -6.06
CA SER A 2 -29.00 20.36 -7.17
C SER A 2 -27.62 20.55 -7.81
N GLY A 3 -26.86 19.46 -7.95
CA GLY A 3 -25.55 19.52 -8.55
C GLY A 3 -24.38 19.73 -7.60
N ALA A 4 -24.58 19.64 -6.30
CA ALA A 4 -23.46 19.61 -5.38
C ALA A 4 -22.52 18.44 -5.71
N SER A 5 -21.23 18.71 -5.77
CA SER A 5 -20.21 17.70 -6.06
C SER A 5 -19.10 17.73 -5.01
N LEU A 6 -18.32 16.66 -4.97
CA LEU A 6 -17.14 16.63 -4.12
C LEU A 6 -16.19 17.79 -4.46
N PRO A 7 -15.52 18.37 -3.47
CA PRO A 7 -14.47 19.36 -3.73
C PRO A 7 -13.45 18.85 -4.74
N LEU A 8 -12.93 19.75 -5.55
CA LEU A 8 -12.03 19.40 -6.65
C LEU A 8 -10.79 18.63 -6.18
N ASN A 9 -10.16 19.09 -5.09
CA ASN A 9 -9.00 18.43 -4.52
C ASN A 9 -9.29 16.98 -4.09
N LEU A 10 -10.45 16.73 -3.52
CA LEU A 10 -10.83 15.38 -3.10
C LEU A 10 -11.08 14.48 -4.31
N ARG A 11 -11.70 15.00 -5.35
CA ARG A 11 -11.92 14.23 -6.58
C ARG A 11 -10.61 13.82 -7.24
N PHE A 12 -9.66 14.73 -7.35
CA PHE A 12 -8.37 14.42 -7.94
C PHE A 12 -7.53 13.50 -7.06
N ALA A 13 -7.56 13.68 -5.76
CA ALA A 13 -6.86 12.78 -4.84
C ALA A 13 -7.36 11.34 -4.97
N ILE A 14 -8.66 11.14 -5.13
CA ILE A 14 -9.23 9.80 -5.28
C ILE A 14 -8.96 9.22 -6.67
N ASN A 15 -9.14 10.01 -7.72
CA ASN A 15 -9.17 9.50 -9.09
C ASN A 15 -7.82 9.52 -9.80
N ASN A 16 -6.92 10.43 -9.44
CA ASN A 16 -5.72 10.70 -10.23
C ASN A 16 -4.41 10.53 -9.46
N SER A 17 -4.47 10.45 -8.12
CA SER A 17 -3.28 10.43 -7.27
C SER A 17 -3.04 9.08 -6.60
N VAL A 18 -4.00 8.19 -6.65
CA VAL A 18 -3.94 6.90 -5.97
C VAL A 18 -3.54 5.81 -6.97
N THR A 19 -2.51 5.06 -6.62
CA THR A 19 -2.09 3.85 -7.36
C THR A 19 -2.56 2.64 -6.58
N THR A 20 -3.15 1.66 -7.25
CA THR A 20 -3.65 0.43 -6.64
C THR A 20 -3.00 -0.79 -7.26
N VAL A 21 -2.59 -1.73 -6.40
CA VAL A 21 -2.00 -3.01 -6.78
C VAL A 21 -2.78 -4.13 -6.10
N THR A 22 -3.15 -5.15 -6.87
CA THR A 22 -3.84 -6.35 -6.36
C THR A 22 -2.95 -7.57 -6.52
N VAL A 23 -2.88 -8.40 -5.48
CA VAL A 23 -2.08 -9.63 -5.45
C VAL A 23 -2.96 -10.77 -4.95
N GLU A 24 -2.99 -11.88 -5.72
CA GLU A 24 -3.81 -13.06 -5.41
C GLU A 24 -2.98 -14.35 -5.33
N SER A 25 -1.66 -14.25 -5.40
CA SER A 25 -0.74 -15.37 -5.25
C SER A 25 0.58 -14.89 -4.65
N SER A 26 1.34 -15.82 -4.06
CA SER A 26 2.62 -15.47 -3.43
C SER A 26 3.51 -14.68 -4.37
N ALA A 27 3.97 -13.51 -3.91
CA ALA A 27 4.81 -12.60 -4.69
C ALA A 27 5.58 -11.66 -3.78
N THR A 28 6.74 -11.25 -4.23
CA THR A 28 7.53 -10.16 -3.64
C THR A 28 7.89 -9.19 -4.75
N ALA A 29 7.54 -7.92 -4.59
CA ALA A 29 7.80 -6.91 -5.62
C ALA A 29 7.90 -5.52 -5.03
N GLU A 30 8.39 -4.58 -5.84
CA GLU A 30 8.35 -3.16 -5.50
C GLU A 30 6.91 -2.65 -5.53
N LEU A 31 6.55 -1.89 -4.49
CA LEU A 31 5.29 -1.16 -4.43
C LEU A 31 5.50 0.31 -4.79
N ILE A 32 6.47 0.97 -4.14
CA ILE A 32 6.76 2.38 -4.34
C ILE A 32 8.25 2.56 -4.58
N ASN A 33 8.63 3.16 -5.71
CA ASN A 33 10.03 3.36 -6.12
C ASN A 33 10.44 4.83 -6.24
N THR A 34 9.64 5.74 -5.74
CA THR A 34 9.95 7.18 -5.72
C THR A 34 10.08 7.68 -4.30
N THR A 35 10.96 8.68 -4.11
CA THR A 35 11.23 9.25 -2.78
C THR A 35 10.11 10.14 -2.28
N GLY A 36 9.99 10.29 -0.97
CA GLY A 36 9.01 11.15 -0.32
C GLY A 36 8.24 10.46 0.78
N PHE A 37 7.17 11.12 1.22
CA PHE A 37 6.23 10.59 2.21
C PHE A 37 4.99 10.07 1.52
N TYR A 38 4.59 8.86 1.89
CA TYR A 38 3.46 8.16 1.28
C TYR A 38 2.49 7.66 2.33
N GLN A 39 1.19 7.79 2.02
CA GLN A 39 0.13 7.08 2.72
C GLN A 39 -0.14 5.78 1.98
N VAL A 40 -0.12 4.67 2.70
CA VAL A 40 -0.40 3.34 2.16
C VAL A 40 -1.63 2.77 2.85
N TYR A 41 -2.56 2.26 2.06
CA TYR A 41 -3.73 1.51 2.53
C TYR A 41 -3.63 0.09 2.02
N PHE A 42 -4.06 -0.87 2.83
CA PHE A 42 -4.21 -2.21 2.33
C PHE A 42 -5.46 -2.89 2.89
N SER A 43 -6.00 -3.79 2.10
CA SER A 43 -7.02 -4.75 2.47
C SER A 43 -6.45 -6.14 2.23
N PHE A 44 -6.45 -6.98 3.26
CA PHE A 44 -5.92 -8.33 3.21
C PHE A 44 -6.99 -9.29 3.70
N ILE A 45 -7.39 -10.20 2.83
CA ILE A 45 -8.34 -11.28 3.18
C ILE A 45 -7.66 -12.62 3.00
N ASN A 46 -7.98 -13.57 3.88
CA ASN A 46 -7.40 -14.90 3.89
C ASN A 46 -8.39 -15.92 4.38
N GLN A 47 -8.38 -17.11 3.79
CA GLN A 47 -9.24 -18.24 4.15
C GLN A 47 -8.45 -19.53 4.16
N ASN A 48 -8.83 -20.44 5.06
CA ASN A 48 -8.49 -21.86 5.09
C ASN A 48 -7.07 -22.25 5.49
N ASP A 49 -6.10 -21.38 5.47
CA ASP A 49 -4.71 -21.64 5.87
C ASP A 49 -4.03 -20.30 6.22
N SER A 50 -2.80 -20.37 6.71
CA SER A 50 -2.07 -19.15 7.06
C SER A 50 -1.52 -18.43 5.84
N SER A 51 -1.54 -17.11 5.89
CA SER A 51 -0.97 -16.24 4.86
C SER A 51 -0.40 -14.98 5.50
N ASP A 52 0.58 -14.36 4.86
CA ASP A 52 1.28 -13.20 5.38
C ASP A 52 1.34 -12.09 4.32
N LEU A 53 1.20 -10.84 4.78
CA LEU A 53 1.48 -9.66 3.99
C LEU A 53 2.45 -8.77 4.77
N SER A 54 3.58 -8.45 4.19
CA SER A 54 4.62 -7.63 4.81
C SER A 54 5.03 -6.49 3.89
N PHE A 55 5.34 -5.35 4.49
CA PHE A 55 5.90 -4.19 3.81
C PHE A 55 7.25 -3.87 4.41
N PHE A 56 8.22 -3.58 3.57
CA PHE A 56 9.56 -3.25 4.03
C PHE A 56 10.23 -2.20 3.16
N LEU A 57 11.08 -1.41 3.80
CA LEU A 57 11.95 -0.45 3.15
C LEU A 57 13.22 -1.18 2.73
N SER A 58 13.50 -1.20 1.43
CA SER A 58 14.62 -1.93 0.86
C SER A 58 15.67 -0.97 0.32
N GLU A 59 16.91 -1.12 0.75
CA GLU A 59 18.04 -0.37 0.22
C GLU A 59 18.44 -0.94 -1.14
N THR A 60 18.38 -0.12 -2.19
CA THR A 60 18.65 -0.60 -3.56
C THR A 60 20.09 -1.05 -3.78
N ALA A 61 21.06 -0.40 -3.12
CA ALA A 61 22.47 -0.73 -3.29
C ALA A 61 22.88 -2.07 -2.67
N THR A 62 22.28 -2.44 -1.53
CA THR A 62 22.66 -3.64 -0.76
C THR A 62 21.61 -4.73 -0.74
N GLY A 63 20.37 -4.39 -1.05
CA GLY A 63 19.22 -5.29 -0.90
C GLY A 63 18.79 -5.49 0.56
N THR A 64 19.34 -4.71 1.49
CA THR A 64 18.98 -4.81 2.91
C THR A 64 17.56 -4.32 3.12
N ASN A 65 16.77 -5.10 3.87
CA ASN A 65 15.37 -4.83 4.14
C ASN A 65 15.13 -4.43 5.59
N LYS A 66 14.28 -3.43 5.78
CA LYS A 66 13.81 -2.99 7.10
C LYS A 66 12.29 -3.09 7.12
N SER A 67 11.75 -3.88 8.04
CA SER A 67 10.30 -4.04 8.17
C SER A 67 9.63 -2.71 8.52
N VAL A 68 8.56 -2.41 7.81
CA VAL A 68 7.71 -1.23 8.05
C VAL A 68 6.39 -1.65 8.70
N TYR A 69 5.75 -2.69 8.14
CA TYR A 69 4.49 -3.21 8.64
C TYR A 69 4.32 -4.65 8.21
N SER A 70 3.73 -5.48 9.07
CA SER A 70 3.47 -6.88 8.77
C SER A 70 2.14 -7.31 9.35
N VAL A 71 1.42 -8.12 8.58
CA VAL A 71 0.17 -8.76 8.99
C VAL A 71 0.29 -10.25 8.72
N ARG A 72 -0.10 -11.05 9.70
CA ARG A 72 -0.18 -12.50 9.56
C ARG A 72 -1.60 -12.97 9.88
N SER A 73 -2.17 -13.75 8.99
CA SER A 73 -3.43 -14.45 9.21
C SER A 73 -3.16 -15.92 9.49
N GLY A 74 -3.68 -16.43 10.59
CA GLY A 74 -3.59 -17.86 10.96
C GLY A 74 -4.92 -18.58 10.78
N ALA A 75 -5.72 -18.24 9.79
CA ALA A 75 -7.02 -18.87 9.56
C ALA A 75 -6.90 -20.39 9.46
N ALA A 76 -7.74 -21.10 10.18
CA ALA A 76 -7.85 -22.54 10.07
C ALA A 76 -8.80 -22.92 8.92
N SER A 77 -8.82 -24.21 8.57
CA SER A 77 -9.75 -24.74 7.56
C SER A 77 -11.20 -24.34 7.88
N GLY A 78 -11.88 -23.76 6.91
CA GLY A 78 -13.25 -23.24 7.04
C GLY A 78 -13.37 -21.88 7.70
N GLN A 79 -12.25 -21.24 8.08
CA GLN A 79 -12.23 -19.91 8.68
C GLN A 79 -11.74 -18.87 7.69
N SER A 80 -12.08 -17.61 7.95
CA SER A 80 -11.60 -16.47 7.17
C SER A 80 -11.25 -15.30 8.07
N ASP A 81 -10.21 -14.57 7.68
CA ASP A 81 -9.76 -13.33 8.32
C ASP A 81 -9.78 -12.19 7.33
N SER A 82 -10.00 -10.98 7.84
CA SER A 82 -9.98 -9.75 7.05
C SER A 82 -9.30 -8.64 7.84
N TYR A 83 -8.35 -7.97 7.20
CA TYR A 83 -7.59 -6.87 7.78
C TYR A 83 -7.62 -5.67 6.84
N ASN A 84 -7.94 -4.50 7.37
CA ASN A 84 -7.88 -3.23 6.66
C ASN A 84 -7.07 -2.26 7.51
N GLN A 85 -5.93 -1.82 7.00
CA GLN A 85 -5.01 -0.96 7.72
C GLN A 85 -4.41 0.09 6.79
N ASP A 86 -3.87 1.13 7.41
CA ASP A 86 -3.12 2.15 6.73
C ASP A 86 -1.89 2.55 7.53
N PHE A 87 -0.87 3.05 6.85
CA PHE A 87 0.34 3.57 7.49
C PHE A 87 0.99 4.63 6.60
N ILE A 88 1.84 5.45 7.20
CA ILE A 88 2.65 6.43 6.50
C ILE A 88 4.10 5.93 6.49
N VAL A 89 4.75 6.03 5.35
CA VAL A 89 6.15 5.67 5.19
C VAL A 89 6.93 6.81 4.54
N TYR A 90 8.15 7.04 5.03
CA TYR A 90 9.13 7.94 4.41
C TYR A 90 10.13 7.12 3.60
N ILE A 91 10.31 7.49 2.33
CA ILE A 91 11.23 6.81 1.42
C ILE A 91 12.35 7.78 1.06
N PRO A 92 13.55 7.64 1.70
CA PRO A 92 14.69 8.46 1.35
C PRO A 92 15.34 8.00 0.04
N ALA A 93 16.24 8.81 -0.49
CA ALA A 93 17.04 8.44 -1.67
C ALA A 93 17.78 7.12 -1.43
N GLY A 94 17.81 6.25 -2.42
CA GLY A 94 18.45 4.94 -2.36
C GLY A 94 17.59 3.83 -1.78
N PHE A 95 16.31 4.12 -1.48
CA PHE A 95 15.37 3.14 -0.93
C PHE A 95 14.10 3.04 -1.76
N VAL A 96 13.47 1.88 -1.66
CA VAL A 96 12.14 1.61 -2.23
C VAL A 96 11.30 0.89 -1.19
N VAL A 97 9.98 0.97 -1.30
CA VAL A 97 9.08 0.11 -0.52
C VAL A 97 8.73 -1.10 -1.35
N LYS A 98 8.93 -2.27 -0.75
CA LYS A 98 8.52 -3.56 -1.31
C LYS A 98 7.42 -4.17 -0.45
N TYR A 99 6.63 -5.01 -1.06
CA TYR A 99 5.73 -5.92 -0.35
C TYR A 99 6.16 -7.37 -0.55
N SER A 100 5.83 -8.21 0.41
CA SER A 100 5.92 -9.65 0.31
C SER A 100 4.59 -10.25 0.72
N PHE A 101 3.96 -10.95 -0.20
CA PHE A 101 2.71 -11.66 0.02
C PHE A 101 3.00 -13.15 -0.07
N SER A 102 2.70 -13.89 1.02
CA SER A 102 2.89 -15.32 1.11
C SER A 102 1.56 -16.00 1.37
N GLU A 103 1.13 -16.82 0.44
CA GLU A 103 -0.11 -17.57 0.54
C GLU A 103 0.20 -19.00 0.95
N GLY A 104 -0.44 -19.47 2.03
CA GLY A 104 -0.34 -20.87 2.46
C GLY A 104 -0.90 -21.82 1.40
N SER A 105 -0.44 -23.07 1.39
CA SER A 105 -0.76 -24.03 0.33
C SER A 105 -2.26 -24.36 0.22
N GLY A 106 -2.98 -24.27 1.32
CA GLY A 106 -4.44 -24.47 1.35
C GLY A 106 -5.25 -23.18 1.39
N ALA A 107 -4.57 -22.04 1.39
CA ALA A 107 -5.23 -20.74 1.55
C ALA A 107 -5.87 -20.24 0.26
N THR A 108 -6.87 -19.40 0.44
CA THR A 108 -7.34 -18.49 -0.60
C THR A 108 -7.18 -17.10 -0.02
N ALA A 109 -6.23 -16.33 -0.56
CA ALA A 109 -5.88 -15.04 -0.03
C ALA A 109 -5.77 -13.98 -1.13
N ARG A 110 -6.01 -12.73 -0.74
CA ARG A 110 -5.91 -11.57 -1.64
C ARG A 110 -5.48 -10.36 -0.84
N ALA A 111 -4.58 -9.59 -1.43
CA ALA A 111 -4.19 -8.28 -0.91
C ALA A 111 -4.44 -7.21 -1.96
N ASP A 112 -5.15 -6.16 -1.59
CA ASP A 112 -5.32 -4.94 -2.36
C ASP A 112 -4.57 -3.82 -1.64
N MET A 113 -3.60 -3.23 -2.32
CA MET A 113 -2.75 -2.18 -1.76
C MET A 113 -2.91 -0.93 -2.60
N SER A 114 -3.06 0.21 -1.94
CA SER A 114 -3.11 1.50 -2.61
C SER A 114 -2.23 2.51 -1.89
N TYR A 115 -1.66 3.44 -2.64
CA TYR A 115 -0.81 4.47 -2.07
C TYR A 115 -0.93 5.78 -2.84
N TYR A 116 -0.61 6.86 -2.16
CA TYR A 116 -0.44 8.17 -2.78
C TYR A 116 0.62 8.96 -2.03
N GLN A 117 1.29 9.85 -2.75
CA GLN A 117 2.30 10.72 -2.16
C GLN A 117 1.66 11.86 -1.39
N ILE A 118 2.10 12.07 -0.14
CA ILE A 118 1.63 13.16 0.71
C ILE A 118 2.56 14.36 0.57
N ALA A 119 3.87 14.10 0.57
CA ALA A 119 4.88 15.14 0.56
C ALA A 119 6.16 14.66 -0.14
N ASP A 120 6.98 15.61 -0.61
CA ASP A 120 8.31 15.32 -1.12
C ASP A 120 9.30 15.01 0.01
N VAL A 121 10.57 14.73 -0.34
CA VAL A 121 11.62 14.41 0.64
C VAL A 121 11.92 15.53 1.63
N ASN A 122 11.59 16.77 1.29
CA ASN A 122 11.77 17.93 2.14
C ASN A 122 10.55 18.22 3.03
N GLY A 123 9.51 17.41 2.92
CA GLY A 123 8.27 17.57 3.67
C GLY A 123 7.29 18.57 3.06
N ASN A 124 7.52 19.03 1.83
CA ASN A 124 6.58 19.89 1.13
C ASN A 124 5.41 19.08 0.61
N LEU A 125 4.19 19.50 0.95
CA LEU A 125 2.97 18.80 0.52
C LEU A 125 2.89 18.74 -1.00
N THR A 126 2.48 17.59 -1.53
CA THR A 126 2.25 17.39 -2.96
C THR A 126 0.79 17.65 -3.31
N ASN A 127 0.56 18.23 -4.46
CA ASN A 127 -0.78 18.38 -5.00
C ASN A 127 -1.22 17.08 -5.68
N PRO A 128 -2.48 16.67 -5.59
CA PRO A 128 -3.01 15.60 -6.39
C PRO A 128 -2.80 15.88 -7.89
N PHE A 129 -2.53 14.83 -8.66
CA PHE A 129 -2.32 14.96 -10.10
C PHE A 129 -3.52 15.64 -10.77
N GLY A 130 -3.26 16.68 -11.56
CA GLY A 130 -4.30 17.43 -12.24
C GLY A 130 -5.01 18.48 -11.37
N TYR A 131 -4.66 18.55 -10.09
CA TYR A 131 -5.23 19.54 -9.18
C TYR A 131 -4.46 20.85 -9.26
N SER A 132 -5.19 21.95 -9.37
CA SER A 132 -4.62 23.30 -9.32
C SER A 132 -5.21 24.03 -8.09
N PRO A 133 -4.38 24.46 -7.14
CA PRO A 133 -4.86 25.21 -5.98
C PRO A 133 -5.49 26.54 -6.42
N GLN A 134 -6.53 26.92 -5.74
CA GLN A 134 -7.21 28.22 -5.99
C GLN A 134 -6.76 29.27 -5.00
#